data_2b786c339b1814531c595a7d5dc8c43d
#
_entry.id   2b786c339b1814531c595a7d5dc8c43d
#
_cell.length_a   1.000
_cell.length_b   1.000
_cell.length_c   1.000
_cell.angle_alpha   90.00
_cell.angle_beta   90.00
_cell.angle_gamma   90.00
#
_symmetry.space_group_name_H-M   'P 1'
#
loop_
_entity.id
_entity.type
_entity.pdbx_description
1 polymer ?
#
loop_
_entity_poly.entity_id
_entity_poly.type
_entity_poly.pdbx_seq_one_letter_code
_entity_poly.pdbx_strand_id
1 'polypeptide(L)'
;MATDIAAIVRHLEAFYPFRDKAVVHVGAGGGQFIAYAAHAKRVVGVDPDPEAVDRLKTAVREAGLQDRFHALQADLMTVTEKVDVVFFEFCLHEIADPAAALRHARTLAPQTVVVDPAPGSKWAWYCGEEEKVVRSWAAVDRDPPALAARFIGKQSFHDYGELAAKIGMLGEPTLTRIAEFRDRTDFEIAMPYRMALLTTG
;
A
#
# COMPACT_ATOMS: atom_id res chain seq x y z
N MET A 1 5.09 3.53 18.79
CA MET A 1 4.22 3.29 17.59
C MET A 1 4.88 2.24 16.72
N ALA A 2 4.23 1.14 16.44
CA ALA A 2 4.73 0.14 15.50
C ALA A 2 3.59 -0.41 14.63
N THR A 3 3.80 -0.42 13.31
CA THR A 3 3.08 -1.28 12.37
C THR A 3 3.94 -2.53 12.23
N ASP A 4 3.34 -3.71 12.22
CA ASP A 4 4.11 -4.96 11.94
C ASP A 4 4.40 -5.06 10.43
N ILE A 5 5.26 -4.14 9.96
CA ILE A 5 5.69 -4.08 8.55
C ILE A 5 6.36 -5.39 8.14
N ALA A 6 7.16 -5.99 9.04
CA ALA A 6 7.86 -7.24 8.73
C ALA A 6 6.89 -8.40 8.47
N ALA A 7 5.76 -8.48 9.19
CA ALA A 7 4.74 -9.47 8.90
C ALA A 7 4.05 -9.22 7.55
N ILE A 8 3.75 -7.96 7.23
CA ILE A 8 3.13 -7.62 5.94
C ILE A 8 4.07 -7.96 4.78
N VAL A 9 5.37 -7.65 4.90
CA VAL A 9 6.38 -8.01 3.89
C VAL A 9 6.46 -9.52 3.71
N ARG A 10 6.52 -10.30 4.80
CA ARG A 10 6.52 -11.77 4.72
C ARG A 10 5.25 -12.31 4.02
N HIS A 11 4.07 -11.75 4.32
CA HIS A 11 2.84 -12.14 3.64
C HIS A 11 2.86 -11.77 2.16
N LEU A 12 3.40 -10.60 1.80
CA LEU A 12 3.54 -10.17 0.42
C LEU A 12 4.47 -11.10 -0.37
N GLU A 13 5.64 -11.43 0.17
CA GLU A 13 6.61 -12.33 -0.47
C GLU A 13 6.08 -13.76 -0.61
N ALA A 14 5.30 -14.24 0.38
CA ALA A 14 4.62 -15.53 0.29
C ALA A 14 3.45 -15.52 -0.70
N PHE A 15 2.79 -14.36 -0.88
CA PHE A 15 1.66 -14.22 -1.78
C PHE A 15 2.09 -14.11 -3.25
N TYR A 16 3.15 -13.36 -3.53
CA TYR A 16 3.63 -13.13 -4.91
C TYR A 16 5.15 -13.18 -5.02
N PRO A 17 5.71 -14.02 -5.91
CA PRO A 17 7.15 -14.12 -6.12
C PRO A 17 7.66 -12.99 -7.03
N PHE A 18 8.20 -11.93 -6.45
CA PHE A 18 8.80 -10.81 -7.20
C PHE A 18 10.18 -11.15 -7.80
N ARG A 19 10.73 -12.31 -7.49
CA ARG A 19 12.06 -12.74 -7.97
C ARG A 19 12.15 -12.63 -9.50
N ASP A 20 13.21 -11.97 -9.96
CA ASP A 20 13.56 -11.74 -11.37
C ASP A 20 12.49 -10.97 -12.18
N LYS A 21 11.55 -10.29 -11.52
CA LYS A 21 10.50 -9.49 -12.16
C LYS A 21 10.91 -8.02 -12.31
N ALA A 22 10.53 -7.43 -13.45
CA ALA A 22 10.46 -5.98 -13.61
C ALA A 22 9.13 -5.49 -13.00
N VAL A 23 9.17 -4.48 -12.14
CA VAL A 23 8.04 -4.03 -11.32
C VAL A 23 7.82 -2.53 -11.49
N VAL A 24 6.58 -2.10 -11.66
CA VAL A 24 6.14 -0.73 -11.33
C VAL A 24 5.46 -0.81 -9.97
N HIS A 25 6.03 -0.14 -8.97
CA HIS A 25 5.51 -0.07 -7.61
C HIS A 25 4.79 1.25 -7.39
N VAL A 26 3.47 1.22 -7.31
CA VAL A 26 2.59 2.38 -7.17
C VAL A 26 2.31 2.65 -5.70
N GLY A 27 2.42 3.91 -5.29
CA GLY A 27 2.26 4.32 -3.90
C GLY A 27 3.43 3.84 -3.03
N ALA A 28 4.65 3.80 -3.60
CA ALA A 28 5.84 3.33 -2.88
C ALA A 28 6.19 4.18 -1.65
N GLY A 29 5.56 5.33 -1.49
CA GLY A 29 5.54 6.18 -0.31
C GLY A 29 6.90 6.41 0.30
N GLY A 30 7.03 6.16 1.62
CA GLY A 30 8.29 6.28 2.35
C GLY A 30 9.21 5.07 2.28
N GLY A 31 8.94 4.07 1.42
CA GLY A 31 9.81 2.91 1.22
C GLY A 31 9.70 1.83 2.31
N GLN A 32 8.59 1.73 3.00
CA GLN A 32 8.42 0.77 4.10
C GLN A 32 8.38 -0.69 3.64
N PHE A 33 7.96 -0.95 2.38
CA PHE A 33 7.72 -2.30 1.85
C PHE A 33 8.66 -2.67 0.70
N ILE A 34 9.82 -2.00 0.56
CA ILE A 34 10.74 -2.19 -0.56
C ILE A 34 11.63 -3.44 -0.45
N ALA A 35 11.59 -4.19 0.65
CA ALA A 35 12.49 -5.32 0.91
C ALA A 35 12.43 -6.39 -0.20
N TYR A 36 11.26 -6.64 -0.80
CA TYR A 36 11.10 -7.59 -1.91
C TYR A 36 11.97 -7.25 -3.12
N ALA A 37 12.34 -5.97 -3.29
CA ALA A 37 13.15 -5.49 -4.40
C ALA A 37 14.57 -6.09 -4.41
N ALA A 38 15.05 -6.61 -3.27
CA ALA A 38 16.33 -7.35 -3.22
C ALA A 38 16.37 -8.54 -4.18
N HIS A 39 15.21 -9.11 -4.49
CA HIS A 39 15.06 -10.26 -5.38
C HIS A 39 14.49 -9.91 -6.75
N ALA A 40 13.91 -8.72 -6.92
CA ALA A 40 13.39 -8.27 -8.20
C ALA A 40 14.51 -8.00 -9.22
N LYS A 41 14.20 -8.10 -10.51
CA LYS A 41 15.11 -7.72 -11.59
C LYS A 41 15.35 -6.20 -11.57
N ARG A 42 14.28 -5.43 -11.48
CA ARG A 42 14.29 -3.97 -11.31
C ARG A 42 12.93 -3.49 -10.82
N VAL A 43 12.91 -2.36 -10.14
CA VAL A 43 11.69 -1.71 -9.66
C VAL A 43 11.72 -0.24 -10.03
N VAL A 44 10.61 0.28 -10.53
CA VAL A 44 10.34 1.71 -10.63
C VAL A 44 9.24 2.03 -9.62
N GLY A 45 9.60 2.67 -8.51
CA GLY A 45 8.66 3.14 -7.51
C GLY A 45 8.11 4.51 -7.89
N VAL A 46 6.79 4.63 -8.01
CA VAL A 46 6.12 5.87 -8.38
C VAL A 46 5.24 6.38 -7.27
N ASP A 47 5.34 7.67 -6.99
CA ASP A 47 4.48 8.40 -6.07
C ASP A 47 4.33 9.84 -6.57
N PRO A 48 3.15 10.45 -6.57
CA PRO A 48 2.98 11.84 -6.98
C PRO A 48 3.50 12.84 -5.93
N ASP A 49 3.62 12.43 -4.66
CA ASP A 49 4.12 13.28 -3.57
C ASP A 49 5.65 13.38 -3.59
N PRO A 50 6.23 14.57 -3.83
CA PRO A 50 7.68 14.75 -3.87
C PRO A 50 8.36 14.42 -2.52
N GLU A 51 7.71 14.69 -1.39
CA GLU A 51 8.27 14.37 -0.07
C GLU A 51 8.31 12.85 0.16
N ALA A 52 7.29 12.11 -0.30
CA ALA A 52 7.29 10.66 -0.25
C ALA A 52 8.41 10.09 -1.12
N VAL A 53 8.62 10.62 -2.32
CA VAL A 53 9.72 10.20 -3.22
C VAL A 53 11.10 10.47 -2.61
N ASP A 54 11.29 11.57 -1.91
CA ASP A 54 12.58 11.86 -1.27
C ASP A 54 12.83 10.93 -0.07
N ARG A 55 11.79 10.59 0.71
CA ARG A 55 11.88 9.54 1.74
C ARG A 55 12.18 8.17 1.12
N LEU A 56 11.52 7.84 0.00
CA LEU A 56 11.77 6.60 -0.75
C LEU A 56 13.22 6.48 -1.23
N LYS A 57 13.78 7.54 -1.82
CA LYS A 57 15.20 7.56 -2.25
C LYS A 57 16.14 7.29 -1.08
N THR A 58 15.82 7.85 0.09
CA THR A 58 16.60 7.62 1.31
C THR A 58 16.51 6.16 1.75
N ALA A 59 15.30 5.60 1.85
CA ALA A 59 15.08 4.21 2.22
C ALA A 59 15.75 3.22 1.25
N VAL A 60 15.68 3.48 -0.07
CA VAL A 60 16.35 2.68 -1.11
C VAL A 60 17.86 2.67 -0.91
N ARG A 61 18.46 3.84 -0.60
CA ARG A 61 19.89 3.96 -0.34
C ARG A 61 20.30 3.21 0.95
N GLU A 62 19.55 3.37 2.02
CA GLU A 62 19.80 2.70 3.31
C GLU A 62 19.69 1.18 3.20
N ALA A 63 18.77 0.70 2.35
CA ALA A 63 18.60 -0.72 2.06
C ALA A 63 19.61 -1.29 1.05
N GLY A 64 20.49 -0.46 0.45
CA GLY A 64 21.45 -0.90 -0.56
C GLY A 64 20.80 -1.37 -1.88
N LEU A 65 19.67 -0.77 -2.25
CA LEU A 65 18.86 -1.21 -3.42
C LEU A 65 19.00 -0.29 -4.64
N GLN A 66 19.94 0.67 -4.65
CA GLN A 66 20.05 1.73 -5.67
C GLN A 66 20.22 1.18 -7.10
N ASP A 67 20.85 0.02 -7.24
CA ASP A 67 21.08 -0.63 -8.54
C ASP A 67 19.82 -1.27 -9.12
N ARG A 68 18.76 -1.44 -8.32
CA ARG A 68 17.55 -2.17 -8.69
C ARG A 68 16.27 -1.34 -8.54
N PHE A 69 16.26 -0.36 -7.64
CA PHE A 69 15.08 0.43 -7.31
C PHE A 69 15.28 1.90 -7.67
N HIS A 70 14.46 2.39 -8.59
CA HIS A 70 14.45 3.78 -9.02
C HIS A 70 13.18 4.49 -8.54
N ALA A 71 13.33 5.50 -7.70
CA ALA A 71 12.23 6.32 -7.21
C ALA A 71 11.93 7.45 -8.21
N LEU A 72 10.69 7.56 -8.65
CA LEU A 72 10.22 8.53 -9.63
C LEU A 72 9.00 9.29 -9.09
N GLN A 73 9.06 10.63 -9.10
CA GLN A 73 7.88 11.45 -8.88
C GLN A 73 7.00 11.42 -10.12
N ALA A 74 5.92 10.64 -10.08
CA ALA A 74 5.00 10.52 -11.22
C ALA A 74 3.62 10.05 -10.74
N ASP A 75 2.59 10.45 -11.49
CA ASP A 75 1.30 9.78 -11.44
C ASP A 75 1.37 8.49 -12.26
N LEU A 76 0.78 7.40 -11.75
CA LEU A 76 0.71 6.13 -12.47
C LEU A 76 0.20 6.30 -13.91
N MET A 77 -0.78 7.17 -14.14
CA MET A 77 -1.38 7.39 -15.45
C MET A 77 -0.41 7.94 -16.50
N THR A 78 0.75 8.46 -16.07
CA THR A 78 1.81 8.94 -16.96
C THR A 78 2.89 7.90 -17.26
N VAL A 79 2.87 6.76 -16.54
CA VAL A 79 3.83 5.67 -16.74
C VAL A 79 3.49 4.92 -18.02
N THR A 80 4.48 4.70 -18.88
CA THR A 80 4.32 3.97 -20.15
C THR A 80 5.20 2.72 -20.24
N GLU A 81 6.09 2.54 -19.27
CA GLU A 81 7.04 1.44 -19.25
C GLU A 81 6.35 0.09 -19.09
N LYS A 82 6.72 -0.87 -19.95
CA LYS A 82 6.23 -2.25 -19.86
C LYS A 82 7.05 -3.03 -18.85
N VAL A 83 6.37 -3.75 -17.98
CA VAL A 83 6.95 -4.53 -16.88
C VAL A 83 6.27 -5.91 -16.76
N ASP A 84 6.76 -6.73 -15.85
CA ASP A 84 6.15 -8.04 -15.57
C ASP A 84 4.95 -7.92 -14.62
N VAL A 85 4.99 -6.93 -13.70
CA VAL A 85 3.94 -6.72 -12.70
C VAL A 85 3.83 -5.25 -12.30
N VAL A 86 2.59 -4.78 -12.14
CA VAL A 86 2.28 -3.53 -11.43
C VAL A 86 1.86 -3.90 -10.00
N PHE A 87 2.47 -3.26 -9.01
CA PHE A 87 2.18 -3.49 -7.61
C PHE A 87 1.61 -2.22 -6.95
N PHE A 88 0.40 -2.29 -6.42
CA PHE A 88 -0.24 -1.23 -5.62
C PHE A 88 -0.04 -1.53 -4.14
N GLU A 89 0.66 -0.62 -3.44
CA GLU A 89 0.95 -0.73 -2.01
C GLU A 89 0.11 0.25 -1.20
N PHE A 90 -0.95 -0.22 -0.55
CA PHE A 90 -1.82 0.57 0.34
C PHE A 90 -2.21 1.95 -0.23
N CYS A 91 -2.43 2.02 -1.54
CA CYS A 91 -2.67 3.29 -2.25
C CYS A 91 -3.85 3.25 -3.23
N LEU A 92 -4.35 2.08 -3.61
CA LEU A 92 -5.41 1.99 -4.61
C LEU A 92 -6.70 2.69 -4.12
N HIS A 93 -6.99 2.63 -2.82
CA HIS A 93 -8.14 3.31 -2.22
C HIS A 93 -8.01 4.84 -2.26
N GLU A 94 -6.78 5.38 -2.30
CA GLU A 94 -6.54 6.82 -2.40
C GLU A 94 -6.70 7.35 -3.83
N ILE A 95 -6.62 6.48 -4.84
CA ILE A 95 -6.77 6.88 -6.25
C ILE A 95 -8.23 7.23 -6.53
N ALA A 96 -8.48 8.38 -7.15
CA ALA A 96 -9.81 8.90 -7.43
C ALA A 96 -10.66 7.95 -8.29
N ASP A 97 -10.07 7.36 -9.33
CA ASP A 97 -10.69 6.30 -10.15
C ASP A 97 -9.83 5.01 -10.12
N PRO A 98 -10.05 4.14 -9.12
CA PRO A 98 -9.29 2.90 -9.01
C PRO A 98 -9.53 1.95 -10.20
N ALA A 99 -10.69 2.01 -10.85
CA ALA A 99 -10.96 1.21 -12.03
C ALA A 99 -10.14 1.69 -13.25
N ALA A 100 -9.96 2.99 -13.44
CA ALA A 100 -9.08 3.52 -14.47
C ALA A 100 -7.62 3.16 -14.19
N ALA A 101 -7.17 3.26 -12.93
CA ALA A 101 -5.82 2.87 -12.53
C ALA A 101 -5.55 1.38 -12.84
N LEU A 102 -6.48 0.48 -12.51
CA LEU A 102 -6.35 -0.94 -12.82
C LEU A 102 -6.38 -1.21 -14.34
N ARG A 103 -7.23 -0.51 -15.10
CA ARG A 103 -7.20 -0.61 -16.58
C ARG A 103 -5.85 -0.16 -17.13
N HIS A 104 -5.30 0.94 -16.62
CA HIS A 104 -3.98 1.42 -17.06
C HIS A 104 -2.88 0.42 -16.69
N ALA A 105 -2.88 -0.10 -15.46
CA ALA A 105 -1.93 -1.13 -15.02
C ALA A 105 -1.90 -2.34 -15.96
N ARG A 106 -3.05 -2.80 -16.45
CA ARG A 106 -3.16 -3.89 -17.46
C ARG A 106 -2.50 -3.54 -18.79
N THR A 107 -2.39 -2.25 -19.12
CA THR A 107 -1.62 -1.86 -20.31
C THR A 107 -0.11 -1.94 -20.10
N LEU A 108 0.35 -1.89 -18.85
CA LEU A 108 1.78 -1.90 -18.49
C LEU A 108 2.30 -3.32 -18.25
N ALA A 109 1.47 -4.20 -17.68
CA ALA A 109 1.89 -5.52 -17.23
C ALA A 109 0.78 -6.58 -17.39
N PRO A 110 1.16 -7.86 -17.61
CA PRO A 110 0.22 -8.98 -17.60
C PRO A 110 -0.30 -9.31 -16.19
N GLN A 111 0.36 -8.85 -15.14
CA GLN A 111 0.02 -9.12 -13.76
C GLN A 111 -0.09 -7.82 -12.96
N THR A 112 -1.07 -7.77 -12.07
CA THR A 112 -1.23 -6.67 -11.11
C THR A 112 -1.42 -7.27 -9.71
N VAL A 113 -0.58 -6.86 -8.77
CA VAL A 113 -0.72 -7.19 -7.35
C VAL A 113 -1.29 -5.97 -6.64
N VAL A 114 -2.32 -6.18 -5.84
CA VAL A 114 -2.92 -5.13 -5.00
C VAL A 114 -2.82 -5.57 -3.54
N VAL A 115 -2.29 -4.70 -2.69
CA VAL A 115 -2.33 -4.80 -1.23
C VAL A 115 -2.99 -3.54 -0.71
N ASP A 116 -4.13 -3.70 -0.03
CA ASP A 116 -4.92 -2.53 0.41
C ASP A 116 -5.71 -2.88 1.69
N PRO A 117 -6.12 -1.89 2.53
CA PRO A 117 -6.98 -2.17 3.67
C PRO A 117 -8.21 -2.97 3.23
N ALA A 118 -8.65 -3.91 4.07
CA ALA A 118 -9.82 -4.71 3.74
C ALA A 118 -11.12 -3.94 4.03
N PRO A 119 -12.21 -4.16 3.27
CA PRO A 119 -13.52 -3.66 3.63
C PRO A 119 -13.91 -4.08 5.06
N GLY A 120 -14.48 -3.15 5.83
CA GLY A 120 -14.79 -3.35 7.25
C GLY A 120 -13.58 -3.20 8.19
N SER A 121 -12.46 -2.68 7.72
CA SER A 121 -11.31 -2.34 8.56
C SER A 121 -11.67 -1.21 9.53
N LYS A 122 -11.55 -1.46 10.84
CA LYS A 122 -11.68 -0.40 11.85
C LYS A 122 -10.60 0.67 11.68
N TRP A 123 -9.40 0.29 11.27
CA TRP A 123 -8.34 1.24 10.96
C TRP A 123 -8.79 2.23 9.87
N ALA A 124 -9.32 1.72 8.73
CA ALA A 124 -9.84 2.58 7.67
C ALA A 124 -11.00 3.46 8.15
N TRP A 125 -11.84 2.94 9.06
CA TRP A 125 -12.90 3.74 9.66
C TRP A 125 -12.34 4.88 10.52
N TYR A 126 -11.34 4.64 11.37
CA TYR A 126 -10.71 5.70 12.15
C TYR A 126 -10.08 6.76 11.25
N CYS A 127 -9.51 6.36 10.11
CA CYS A 127 -8.95 7.29 9.12
C CYS A 127 -10.01 8.00 8.25
N GLY A 128 -11.29 7.60 8.29
CA GLY A 128 -12.34 8.14 7.41
C GLY A 128 -12.26 7.65 5.97
N GLU A 129 -11.69 6.46 5.76
CA GLU A 129 -11.36 5.92 4.43
C GLU A 129 -12.24 4.74 4.01
N GLU A 130 -13.24 4.36 4.82
CA GLU A 130 -14.04 3.16 4.57
C GLU A 130 -14.73 3.13 3.21
N GLU A 131 -15.26 4.27 2.74
CA GLU A 131 -15.91 4.37 1.42
C GLU A 131 -14.90 4.24 0.29
N LYS A 132 -13.71 4.83 0.45
CA LYS A 132 -12.60 4.69 -0.51
C LYS A 132 -12.17 3.23 -0.63
N VAL A 133 -12.00 2.54 0.50
CA VAL A 133 -11.64 1.11 0.57
C VAL A 133 -12.70 0.23 -0.09
N VAL A 134 -13.99 0.46 0.19
CA VAL A 134 -15.07 -0.27 -0.48
C VAL A 134 -15.04 -0.05 -1.99
N ARG A 135 -14.85 1.18 -2.45
CA ARG A 135 -14.78 1.52 -3.88
C ARG A 135 -13.57 0.86 -4.56
N SER A 136 -12.39 0.86 -3.93
CA SER A 136 -11.19 0.23 -4.51
C SER A 136 -11.38 -1.27 -4.68
N TRP A 137 -11.89 -1.96 -3.67
CA TRP A 137 -12.16 -3.40 -3.76
C TRP A 137 -13.30 -3.75 -4.71
N ALA A 138 -14.33 -2.90 -4.83
CA ALA A 138 -15.35 -3.08 -5.86
C ALA A 138 -14.77 -2.98 -7.28
N ALA A 139 -13.70 -2.20 -7.48
CA ALA A 139 -13.00 -2.15 -8.76
C ALA A 139 -12.14 -3.40 -9.00
N VAL A 140 -11.46 -3.91 -7.97
CA VAL A 140 -10.68 -5.16 -8.03
C VAL A 140 -11.59 -6.36 -8.31
N ASP A 141 -12.70 -6.46 -7.59
CA ASP A 141 -13.61 -7.61 -7.62
C ASP A 141 -14.52 -7.64 -8.90
N ARG A 142 -14.42 -6.64 -9.81
CA ARG A 142 -15.11 -6.67 -11.11
C ARG A 142 -14.69 -7.84 -11.98
N ASP A 143 -13.40 -8.15 -11.97
CA ASP A 143 -12.84 -9.33 -12.62
C ASP A 143 -12.27 -10.21 -11.50
N PRO A 144 -12.75 -11.46 -11.35
CA PRO A 144 -12.30 -12.32 -10.26
C PRO A 144 -10.78 -12.43 -10.25
N PRO A 145 -10.11 -12.14 -9.11
CA PRO A 145 -8.67 -12.28 -9.01
C PRO A 145 -8.24 -13.75 -9.15
N ALA A 146 -7.09 -13.97 -9.80
CA ALA A 146 -6.49 -15.31 -9.93
C ALA A 146 -6.08 -15.89 -8.56
N LEU A 147 -5.73 -15.00 -7.62
CA LEU A 147 -5.43 -15.33 -6.22
C LEU A 147 -5.90 -14.19 -5.34
N ALA A 148 -6.46 -14.51 -4.18
CA ALA A 148 -6.81 -13.54 -3.16
C ALA A 148 -6.53 -14.10 -1.76
N ALA A 149 -6.09 -13.23 -0.85
CA ALA A 149 -5.87 -13.55 0.54
C ALA A 149 -6.27 -12.38 1.45
N ARG A 150 -6.60 -12.68 2.70
CA ARG A 150 -6.91 -11.68 3.72
C ARG A 150 -6.06 -11.95 4.96
N PHE A 151 -5.51 -10.89 5.51
CA PHE A 151 -4.65 -10.91 6.68
C PHE A 151 -5.12 -9.88 7.71
N ILE A 152 -4.61 -9.99 8.91
CA ILE A 152 -4.84 -9.02 9.98
C ILE A 152 -3.49 -8.46 10.40
N GLY A 153 -3.24 -7.21 10.05
CA GLY A 153 -2.16 -6.41 10.59
C GLY A 153 -2.60 -5.70 11.87
N LYS A 154 -1.66 -5.03 12.51
CA LYS A 154 -1.89 -4.27 13.74
C LYS A 154 -1.15 -2.94 13.70
N GLN A 155 -1.76 -1.94 14.28
CA GLN A 155 -1.13 -0.66 14.61
C GLN A 155 -1.04 -0.59 16.13
N SER A 156 0.17 -0.49 16.68
CA SER A 156 0.40 -0.42 18.14
C SER A 156 0.74 1.01 18.53
N PHE A 157 0.17 1.47 19.63
CA PHE A 157 0.35 2.82 20.15
C PHE A 157 0.59 2.76 21.66
N HIS A 158 1.53 3.59 22.14
CA HIS A 158 1.75 3.72 23.56
C HIS A 158 0.61 4.50 24.23
N ASP A 159 0.12 5.56 23.58
CA ASP A 159 -0.95 6.41 24.11
C ASP A 159 -1.78 7.07 23.00
N TYR A 160 -2.82 7.81 23.42
CA TYR A 160 -3.67 8.60 22.52
C TYR A 160 -2.87 9.67 21.76
N GLY A 161 -1.84 10.25 22.36
CA GLY A 161 -1.03 11.28 21.72
C GLY A 161 -0.31 10.75 20.47
N GLU A 162 0.26 9.53 20.53
CA GLU A 162 0.84 8.87 19.36
C GLU A 162 -0.20 8.58 18.26
N LEU A 163 -1.40 8.13 18.64
CA LEU A 163 -2.48 7.87 17.69
C LEU A 163 -2.92 9.17 17.03
N ALA A 164 -3.18 10.22 17.81
CA ALA A 164 -3.59 11.53 17.31
C ALA A 164 -2.51 12.19 16.44
N ALA A 165 -1.23 12.04 16.78
CA ALA A 165 -0.12 12.53 15.97
C ALA A 165 -0.07 11.83 14.60
N LYS A 166 -0.44 10.55 14.54
CA LYS A 166 -0.41 9.77 13.29
C LYS A 166 -1.56 10.09 12.35
N ILE A 167 -2.80 10.19 12.84
CA ILE A 167 -3.98 10.31 11.98
C ILE A 167 -4.87 11.52 12.32
N GLY A 168 -4.56 12.28 13.37
CA GLY A 168 -5.39 13.45 13.78
C GLY A 168 -5.42 14.55 12.73
N MET A 169 -4.40 14.64 11.87
CA MET A 169 -4.37 15.59 10.73
C MET A 169 -5.47 15.33 9.70
N LEU A 170 -6.12 14.16 9.72
CA LEU A 170 -7.26 13.83 8.85
C LEU A 170 -8.56 14.55 9.26
N GLY A 171 -8.55 15.30 10.36
CA GLY A 171 -9.59 16.24 10.76
C GLY A 171 -10.58 15.72 11.80
N GLU A 172 -11.61 16.55 12.07
CA GLU A 172 -12.59 16.32 13.15
C GLU A 172 -13.29 14.95 13.15
N PRO A 173 -13.73 14.38 12.02
CA PRO A 173 -14.34 13.04 12.04
C PRO A 173 -13.40 11.99 12.65
N THR A 174 -12.11 12.03 12.30
CA THR A 174 -11.09 11.13 12.84
C THR A 174 -10.86 11.37 14.32
N LEU A 175 -10.68 12.63 14.74
CA LEU A 175 -10.47 13.00 16.14
C LEU A 175 -11.63 12.54 17.03
N THR A 176 -12.86 12.68 16.55
CA THR A 176 -14.06 12.19 17.25
C THR A 176 -14.05 10.66 17.37
N ARG A 177 -13.72 9.94 16.29
CA ARG A 177 -13.70 8.47 16.27
C ARG A 177 -12.64 7.88 17.19
N ILE A 178 -11.44 8.47 17.24
CA ILE A 178 -10.35 7.99 18.08
C ILE A 178 -10.44 8.43 19.55
N ALA A 179 -11.42 9.29 19.91
CA ALA A 179 -11.60 9.76 21.29
C ALA A 179 -11.78 8.64 22.32
N GLU A 180 -12.26 7.47 21.89
CA GLU A 180 -12.38 6.28 22.76
C GLU A 180 -11.04 5.76 23.31
N PHE A 181 -9.92 6.20 22.76
CA PHE A 181 -8.57 5.80 23.20
C PHE A 181 -7.91 6.79 24.16
N ARG A 182 -8.58 7.91 24.54
CA ARG A 182 -7.96 8.99 25.34
C ARG A 182 -7.34 8.53 26.66
N ASP A 183 -7.99 7.56 27.30
CA ASP A 183 -7.57 7.03 28.60
C ASP A 183 -6.87 5.65 28.49
N ARG A 184 -6.44 5.27 27.26
CA ARG A 184 -5.78 3.99 27.00
C ARG A 184 -4.28 4.18 26.86
N THR A 185 -3.54 3.21 27.37
CA THR A 185 -2.09 3.04 27.17
C THR A 185 -1.82 1.65 26.60
N ASP A 186 -0.75 1.51 25.81
CA ASP A 186 -0.26 0.26 25.25
C ASP A 186 -1.38 -0.56 24.55
N PHE A 187 -2.04 0.06 23.58
CA PHE A 187 -3.16 -0.55 22.87
C PHE A 187 -2.84 -0.82 21.40
N GLU A 188 -3.60 -1.75 20.82
CA GLU A 188 -3.50 -2.13 19.43
C GLU A 188 -4.83 -1.87 18.69
N ILE A 189 -4.71 -1.43 17.45
CA ILE A 189 -5.84 -1.30 16.51
C ILE A 189 -5.64 -2.32 15.39
N ALA A 190 -6.59 -3.21 15.19
CA ALA A 190 -6.56 -4.16 14.10
C ALA A 190 -6.67 -3.45 12.75
N MET A 191 -5.77 -3.80 11.83
CA MET A 191 -5.72 -3.31 10.45
C MET A 191 -5.84 -4.50 9.50
N PRO A 192 -7.04 -5.05 9.28
CA PRO A 192 -7.21 -6.08 8.28
C PRO A 192 -6.93 -5.51 6.88
N TYR A 193 -6.22 -6.31 6.06
CA TYR A 193 -5.92 -5.98 4.68
C TYR A 193 -6.14 -7.18 3.77
N ARG A 194 -6.34 -6.91 2.49
CA ARG A 194 -6.46 -7.92 1.45
C ARG A 194 -5.30 -7.80 0.47
N MET A 195 -4.97 -8.94 -0.12
CA MET A 195 -4.10 -9.03 -1.28
C MET A 195 -4.88 -9.67 -2.43
N ALA A 196 -4.66 -9.19 -3.64
CA ALA A 196 -5.22 -9.75 -4.86
C ALA A 196 -4.19 -9.79 -5.98
N LEU A 197 -4.18 -10.86 -6.75
CA LEU A 197 -3.45 -11.00 -8.00
C LEU A 197 -4.45 -10.98 -9.15
N LEU A 198 -4.35 -9.97 -10.00
CA LEU A 198 -5.10 -9.86 -11.24
C LEU A 198 -4.19 -10.26 -12.41
N THR A 199 -4.74 -10.98 -13.38
CA THR A 199 -4.04 -11.39 -14.60
C THR A 199 -4.81 -10.90 -15.81
N THR A 200 -4.11 -10.44 -16.86
CA THR A 200 -4.71 -10.30 -18.19
C THR A 200 -4.79 -11.69 -18.77
N GLY A 201 -6.01 -12.12 -19.09
CA GLY A 201 -6.25 -13.37 -19.80
C GLY A 201 -5.61 -13.39 -21.20
#